data_6f9f2c17f3b711d7a973f11a6cf4216a
#
_entry.id   6f9f2c17f3b711d7a973f11a6cf4216a
#
_cell.length_a   1.000
_cell.length_b   1.000
_cell.length_c   1.000
_cell.angle_alpha   90.00
_cell.angle_beta   90.00
_cell.angle_gamma   90.00
#
_symmetry.space_group_name_H-M   'P 1'
#
loop_
_entity.id
_entity.type
_entity.pdbx_description
1 polymer ?
#
loop_
_entity_poly.entity_id
_entity_poly.type
_entity_poly.pdbx_seq_one_letter_code
_entity_poly.pdbx_strand_id
1 'polypeptide(L)'
;MSDRLKFERFLWFHRQVKGGCYPNASSLVAEYGISSRTAQRDIEFIRDRLLAPLHYEPRRRGYSYTDQSFELPAAWIDESNVLALALAVRLASTVPDAAIKEELCRLIDRLTPLAGKAGSCLERVGEKISVKNIEYSRVDEHCFRLLIQALFADHSLVFTYHSPHSGITSQRHIHPLHLMHYMGSWHLLAWCCKRREIRDFALARISDIPPARQRLELPRRLPSLKEYSRRLFGIMQGGGTH
;
A
#
# COMPACT_ATOMS: atom_id res chain seq x y z
N MET A 1 -9.87 7.49 -22.96
CA MET A 1 -8.73 8.26 -23.52
C MET A 1 -8.82 9.76 -23.26
N SER A 2 -10.03 10.34 -23.24
CA SER A 2 -10.26 11.78 -22.98
C SER A 2 -9.91 12.24 -21.56
N ASP A 3 -10.20 11.44 -20.54
CA ASP A 3 -10.05 11.85 -19.14
C ASP A 3 -8.60 11.90 -18.64
N ARG A 4 -7.74 11.02 -19.17
CA ARG A 4 -6.31 11.03 -18.87
C ARG A 4 -5.62 12.32 -19.34
N LEU A 5 -5.91 12.75 -20.55
CA LEU A 5 -5.38 14.01 -21.12
C LEU A 5 -5.88 15.23 -20.34
N LYS A 6 -7.15 15.18 -19.86
CA LYS A 6 -7.71 16.25 -19.04
C LYS A 6 -6.96 16.36 -17.70
N PHE A 7 -6.67 15.23 -17.08
CA PHE A 7 -5.96 15.20 -15.82
C PHE A 7 -4.49 15.66 -15.94
N GLU A 8 -3.81 15.30 -17.03
CA GLU A 8 -2.46 15.79 -17.30
C GLU A 8 -2.41 17.33 -17.35
N ARG A 9 -3.44 17.96 -17.93
CA ARG A 9 -3.58 19.43 -17.93
C ARG A 9 -3.78 20.00 -16.53
N PHE A 10 -4.58 19.31 -15.70
CA PHE A 10 -4.80 19.72 -14.30
C PHE A 10 -3.51 19.65 -13.49
N LEU A 11 -2.76 18.56 -13.62
CA LEU A 11 -1.46 18.39 -12.95
C LEU A 11 -0.45 19.44 -13.38
N TRP A 12 -0.38 19.71 -14.68
CA TRP A 12 0.51 20.73 -15.19
C TRP A 12 0.15 22.11 -14.64
N PHE A 13 -1.14 22.49 -14.69
CA PHE A 13 -1.62 23.75 -14.17
C PHE A 13 -1.33 23.91 -12.67
N HIS A 14 -1.61 22.87 -11.91
CA HIS A 14 -1.29 22.81 -10.47
C HIS A 14 0.19 23.04 -10.19
N ARG A 15 1.07 22.34 -10.92
CA ARG A 15 2.52 22.51 -10.78
C ARG A 15 2.98 23.93 -11.09
N GLN A 16 2.42 24.54 -12.11
CA GLN A 16 2.72 25.93 -12.47
C GLN A 16 2.25 26.92 -11.38
N VAL A 17 1.06 26.70 -10.82
CA VAL A 17 0.56 27.51 -9.70
C VAL A 17 1.45 27.34 -8.46
N LYS A 18 1.80 26.11 -8.09
CA LYS A 18 2.71 25.81 -6.97
C LYS A 18 4.09 26.42 -7.17
N GLY A 19 4.59 26.38 -8.39
CA GLY A 19 5.87 26.97 -8.77
C GLY A 19 5.88 28.50 -8.82
N GLY A 20 4.73 29.16 -8.55
CA GLY A 20 4.63 30.63 -8.61
C GLY A 20 4.72 31.21 -10.02
N CYS A 21 4.39 30.42 -11.05
CA CYS A 21 4.45 30.84 -12.45
C CYS A 21 3.21 31.61 -12.94
N TYR A 22 2.18 31.70 -12.12
CA TYR A 22 0.91 32.40 -12.41
C TYR A 22 0.25 31.98 -13.74
N PRO A 23 -0.01 30.69 -13.98
CA PRO A 23 -0.60 30.23 -15.23
C PRO A 23 -2.02 30.77 -15.39
N ASN A 24 -2.48 30.84 -16.67
CA ASN A 24 -3.84 31.22 -17.04
C ASN A 24 -4.36 30.34 -18.18
N ALA A 25 -5.55 30.65 -18.73
CA ALA A 25 -6.12 29.91 -19.84
C ALA A 25 -5.22 29.93 -21.09
N SER A 26 -4.55 31.06 -21.36
CA SER A 26 -3.64 31.15 -22.52
C SER A 26 -2.41 30.26 -22.34
N SER A 27 -1.94 30.08 -21.12
CA SER A 27 -0.83 29.18 -20.80
C SER A 27 -1.21 27.72 -21.09
N LEU A 28 -2.42 27.29 -20.72
CA LEU A 28 -2.94 25.93 -21.07
C LEU A 28 -3.13 25.75 -22.58
N VAL A 29 -3.61 26.79 -23.29
CA VAL A 29 -3.72 26.78 -24.74
C VAL A 29 -2.36 26.59 -25.39
N ALA A 30 -1.36 27.32 -24.93
CA ALA A 30 0.01 27.28 -25.48
C ALA A 30 0.66 25.89 -25.26
N GLU A 31 0.46 25.30 -24.08
CA GLU A 31 1.09 24.02 -23.71
C GLU A 31 0.43 22.81 -24.40
N TYR A 32 -0.91 22.79 -24.46
CA TYR A 32 -1.67 21.60 -24.91
C TYR A 32 -2.38 21.74 -26.22
N GLY A 33 -2.31 22.91 -26.90
CA GLY A 33 -2.99 23.13 -28.16
C GLY A 33 -4.52 23.05 -28.11
N ILE A 34 -5.12 23.28 -26.94
CA ILE A 34 -6.57 23.24 -26.72
C ILE A 34 -7.23 24.59 -27.00
N SER A 35 -8.56 24.62 -27.15
CA SER A 35 -9.30 25.85 -27.29
C SER A 35 -9.30 26.66 -25.98
N SER A 36 -9.37 28.01 -26.08
CA SER A 36 -9.50 28.88 -24.89
C SER A 36 -10.73 28.53 -24.04
N ARG A 37 -11.82 28.11 -24.69
CA ARG A 37 -13.03 27.65 -23.97
C ARG A 37 -12.77 26.38 -23.16
N THR A 38 -11.99 25.44 -23.69
CA THR A 38 -11.61 24.21 -22.98
C THR A 38 -10.70 24.55 -21.79
N ALA A 39 -9.70 25.41 -22.02
CA ALA A 39 -8.79 25.84 -20.96
C ALA A 39 -9.52 26.55 -19.82
N GLN A 40 -10.46 27.42 -20.14
CA GLN A 40 -11.26 28.11 -19.14
C GLN A 40 -12.13 27.14 -18.32
N ARG A 41 -12.79 26.19 -18.98
CA ARG A 41 -13.57 25.14 -18.29
C ARG A 41 -12.71 24.24 -17.40
N ASP A 42 -11.47 23.96 -17.80
CA ASP A 42 -10.53 23.20 -17.00
C ASP A 42 -10.16 23.96 -15.70
N ILE A 43 -9.90 25.26 -15.80
CA ILE A 43 -9.60 26.12 -14.62
C ILE A 43 -10.83 26.22 -13.70
N GLU A 44 -12.01 26.44 -14.26
CA GLU A 44 -13.27 26.45 -13.49
C GLU A 44 -13.50 25.11 -12.79
N PHE A 45 -13.23 24.00 -13.46
CA PHE A 45 -13.35 22.66 -12.86
C PHE A 45 -12.39 22.50 -11.68
N ILE A 46 -11.12 22.92 -11.82
CA ILE A 46 -10.13 22.87 -10.73
C ILE A 46 -10.60 23.72 -9.55
N ARG A 47 -11.10 24.93 -9.81
CA ARG A 47 -11.58 25.83 -8.75
C ARG A 47 -12.85 25.34 -8.08
N ASP A 48 -13.88 24.99 -8.87
CA ASP A 48 -15.24 24.82 -8.35
C ASP A 48 -15.57 23.38 -7.99
N ARG A 49 -14.98 22.41 -8.69
CA ARG A 49 -15.22 20.98 -8.45
C ARG A 49 -14.15 20.32 -7.59
N LEU A 50 -12.89 20.71 -7.78
CA LEU A 50 -11.79 20.22 -6.95
C LEU A 50 -11.54 21.12 -5.75
N LEU A 51 -12.36 22.18 -5.58
CA LEU A 51 -12.29 23.15 -4.46
C LEU A 51 -10.91 23.74 -4.27
N ALA A 52 -10.17 23.91 -5.36
CA ALA A 52 -8.85 24.50 -5.30
C ALA A 52 -8.94 25.99 -4.91
N PRO A 53 -8.18 26.44 -3.91
CA PRO A 53 -8.20 27.83 -3.44
C PRO A 53 -7.49 28.77 -4.43
N LEU A 54 -7.98 28.78 -5.69
CA LEU A 54 -7.43 29.61 -6.77
C LEU A 54 -7.86 31.06 -6.63
N HIS A 55 -6.87 31.94 -6.64
CA HIS A 55 -7.05 33.39 -6.71
C HIS A 55 -6.42 33.92 -8.00
N TYR A 56 -7.12 34.79 -8.71
CA TYR A 56 -6.59 35.46 -9.89
C TYR A 56 -5.85 36.74 -9.51
N GLU A 57 -4.60 36.83 -9.93
CA GLU A 57 -3.72 37.98 -9.69
C GLU A 57 -3.71 38.92 -10.92
N PRO A 58 -4.44 40.06 -10.89
CA PRO A 58 -4.55 40.91 -12.06
C PRO A 58 -3.21 41.48 -12.51
N ARG A 59 -2.31 41.82 -11.57
CA ARG A 59 -0.97 42.36 -11.87
C ARG A 59 -0.09 41.35 -12.64
N ARG A 60 -0.27 40.06 -12.34
CA ARG A 60 0.50 38.96 -12.96
C ARG A 60 -0.27 38.24 -14.06
N ARG A 61 -1.53 38.61 -14.27
CA ARG A 61 -2.45 38.04 -15.27
C ARG A 61 -2.58 36.54 -15.20
N GLY A 62 -2.53 35.97 -13.99
CA GLY A 62 -2.58 34.52 -13.79
C GLY A 62 -3.09 34.12 -12.43
N TYR A 63 -3.15 32.84 -12.18
CA TYR A 63 -3.69 32.27 -10.95
C TYR A 63 -2.58 31.91 -9.95
N SER A 64 -2.89 32.06 -8.67
CA SER A 64 -2.12 31.59 -7.52
C SER A 64 -3.02 30.85 -6.55
N TYR A 65 -2.45 30.05 -5.65
CA TYR A 65 -3.20 29.50 -4.53
C TYR A 65 -3.16 30.47 -3.35
N THR A 66 -4.33 30.67 -2.71
CA THR A 66 -4.41 31.37 -1.42
C THR A 66 -3.92 30.49 -0.28
N ASP A 67 -3.96 29.18 -0.45
CA ASP A 67 -3.41 28.19 0.47
C ASP A 67 -2.40 27.30 -0.27
N GLN A 68 -1.14 27.46 0.06
CA GLN A 68 -0.03 26.71 -0.54
C GLN A 68 0.03 25.24 -0.10
N SER A 69 -0.71 24.85 0.93
CA SER A 69 -0.82 23.44 1.35
C SER A 69 -1.74 22.61 0.46
N PHE A 70 -2.56 23.26 -0.38
CA PHE A 70 -3.47 22.56 -1.27
C PHE A 70 -2.74 21.63 -2.25
N GLU A 71 -3.21 20.39 -2.35
CA GLU A 71 -2.78 19.42 -3.35
C GLU A 71 -3.98 19.00 -4.20
N LEU A 72 -3.74 18.79 -5.49
CA LEU A 72 -4.77 18.24 -6.37
C LEU A 72 -5.16 16.85 -5.90
N PRO A 73 -6.46 16.60 -5.77
CA PRO A 73 -6.93 15.25 -5.57
C PRO A 73 -6.46 14.32 -6.70
N ALA A 74 -6.16 13.08 -6.38
CA ALA A 74 -5.87 12.06 -7.38
C ALA A 74 -7.14 11.82 -8.24
N ALA A 75 -7.27 12.49 -9.36
CA ALA A 75 -8.51 12.62 -10.15
C ALA A 75 -8.93 11.35 -10.92
N TRP A 76 -8.21 10.24 -10.76
CA TRP A 76 -8.58 8.92 -11.30
C TRP A 76 -9.34 8.04 -10.32
N ILE A 77 -9.74 8.58 -9.18
CA ILE A 77 -10.51 7.82 -8.19
C ILE A 77 -11.97 7.91 -8.57
N ASP A 78 -12.43 6.93 -9.31
CA ASP A 78 -13.83 6.68 -9.56
C ASP A 78 -14.45 5.77 -8.49
N GLU A 79 -15.75 5.52 -8.58
CA GLU A 79 -16.47 4.66 -7.63
C GLU A 79 -15.88 3.24 -7.58
N SER A 80 -15.35 2.72 -8.70
CA SER A 80 -14.75 1.39 -8.76
C SER A 80 -13.41 1.34 -8.04
N ASN A 81 -12.63 2.40 -8.11
CA ASN A 81 -11.37 2.52 -7.36
C ASN A 81 -11.61 2.59 -5.85
N VAL A 82 -12.65 3.31 -5.41
CA VAL A 82 -13.04 3.36 -3.99
C VAL A 82 -13.51 2.00 -3.51
N LEU A 83 -14.29 1.29 -4.32
CA LEU A 83 -14.70 -0.08 -4.00
C LEU A 83 -13.50 -1.01 -3.87
N ALA A 84 -12.54 -0.94 -4.80
CA ALA A 84 -11.31 -1.74 -4.74
C ALA A 84 -10.47 -1.43 -3.49
N LEU A 85 -10.34 -0.14 -3.12
CA LEU A 85 -9.68 0.28 -1.89
C LEU A 85 -10.41 -0.21 -0.64
N ALA A 86 -11.74 -0.12 -0.62
CA ALA A 86 -12.56 -0.62 0.48
C ALA A 86 -12.40 -2.14 0.69
N LEU A 87 -12.35 -2.89 -0.40
CA LEU A 87 -12.05 -4.32 -0.38
C LEU A 87 -10.63 -4.59 0.12
N ALA A 88 -9.64 -3.82 -0.35
CA ALA A 88 -8.26 -3.94 0.11
C ALA A 88 -8.13 -3.72 1.62
N VAL A 89 -8.82 -2.72 2.19
CA VAL A 89 -8.85 -2.50 3.66
C VAL A 89 -9.47 -3.67 4.39
N ARG A 90 -10.54 -4.26 3.85
CA ARG A 90 -11.14 -5.44 4.45
C ARG A 90 -10.19 -6.64 4.46
N LEU A 91 -9.46 -6.86 3.38
CA LEU A 91 -8.42 -7.90 3.32
C LEU A 91 -7.25 -7.58 4.24
N ALA A 92 -6.88 -6.30 4.37
CA ALA A 92 -5.84 -5.85 5.31
C ALA A 92 -6.23 -6.03 6.79
N SER A 93 -7.48 -6.39 7.11
CA SER A 93 -7.89 -6.70 8.49
C SER A 93 -7.10 -7.86 9.12
N THR A 94 -6.48 -8.71 8.29
CA THR A 94 -5.60 -9.80 8.72
C THR A 94 -4.21 -9.33 9.14
N VAL A 95 -3.80 -8.12 8.76
CA VAL A 95 -2.48 -7.56 9.14
C VAL A 95 -2.47 -7.25 10.62
N PRO A 96 -1.50 -7.73 11.41
CA PRO A 96 -1.46 -7.52 12.86
C PRO A 96 -1.11 -6.08 13.27
N ASP A 97 -0.52 -5.28 12.38
CA ASP A 97 -0.05 -3.92 12.67
C ASP A 97 -1.20 -2.89 12.59
N ALA A 98 -1.56 -2.30 13.73
CA ALA A 98 -2.63 -1.31 13.82
C ALA A 98 -2.27 -0.01 13.08
N ALA A 99 -1.00 0.42 13.08
CA ALA A 99 -0.58 1.64 12.41
C ALA A 99 -0.73 1.54 10.87
N ILE A 100 -0.48 0.37 10.30
CA ILE A 100 -0.72 0.12 8.85
C ILE A 100 -2.22 0.23 8.54
N LYS A 101 -3.08 -0.31 9.41
CA LYS A 101 -4.54 -0.22 9.22
C LYS A 101 -5.04 1.21 9.30
N GLU A 102 -4.58 1.97 10.29
CA GLU A 102 -4.93 3.37 10.45
C GLU A 102 -4.47 4.22 9.26
N GLU A 103 -3.27 3.96 8.75
CA GLU A 103 -2.78 4.68 7.57
C GLU A 103 -3.59 4.37 6.33
N LEU A 104 -3.98 3.10 6.13
CA LEU A 104 -4.89 2.71 5.04
C LEU A 104 -6.26 3.41 5.18
N CYS A 105 -6.82 3.46 6.38
CA CYS A 105 -8.07 4.19 6.63
C CYS A 105 -7.91 5.68 6.33
N ARG A 106 -6.83 6.31 6.81
CA ARG A 106 -6.55 7.73 6.52
C ARG A 106 -6.38 8.01 5.02
N LEU A 107 -5.75 7.12 4.28
CA LEU A 107 -5.64 7.24 2.83
C LEU A 107 -7.02 7.22 2.17
N ILE A 108 -7.89 6.29 2.59
CA ILE A 108 -9.24 6.20 2.07
C ILE A 108 -10.05 7.45 2.41
N ASP A 109 -9.99 7.93 3.64
CA ASP A 109 -10.69 9.14 4.08
C ASP A 109 -10.28 10.37 3.26
N ARG A 110 -9.00 10.46 2.87
CA ARG A 110 -8.51 11.52 1.96
C ARG A 110 -9.00 11.36 0.53
N LEU A 111 -9.22 10.14 0.08
CA LEU A 111 -9.61 9.84 -1.28
C LEU A 111 -11.14 9.83 -1.48
N THR A 112 -11.89 9.50 -0.44
CA THR A 112 -13.37 9.39 -0.46
C THR A 112 -14.09 10.69 -0.82
N PRO A 113 -13.71 11.88 -0.30
CA PRO A 113 -14.38 13.14 -0.67
C PRO A 113 -14.28 13.46 -2.16
N LEU A 114 -13.30 12.89 -2.86
CA LEU A 114 -13.04 13.13 -4.27
C LEU A 114 -13.95 12.31 -5.19
N ALA A 115 -14.46 11.21 -4.69
CA ALA A 115 -15.31 10.29 -5.42
C ALA A 115 -16.83 10.58 -5.22
N GLY A 116 -17.22 11.70 -4.61
CA GLY A 116 -18.62 12.16 -4.47
C GLY A 116 -19.46 11.26 -3.57
N LYS A 117 -20.22 10.32 -4.14
CA LYS A 117 -21.09 9.40 -3.38
C LYS A 117 -20.35 8.21 -2.72
N ALA A 118 -19.04 8.19 -2.76
CA ALA A 118 -18.25 7.02 -2.37
C ALA A 118 -18.17 6.79 -0.85
N GLY A 119 -18.49 7.78 0.00
CA GLY A 119 -18.59 7.57 1.45
C GLY A 119 -19.57 6.44 1.80
N SER A 120 -20.69 6.36 1.09
CA SER A 120 -21.67 5.26 1.22
C SER A 120 -21.11 3.90 0.75
N CYS A 121 -20.06 3.87 -0.06
CA CYS A 121 -19.47 2.64 -0.56
C CYS A 121 -18.67 1.92 0.53
N LEU A 122 -17.90 2.64 1.33
CA LEU A 122 -17.11 2.08 2.44
C LEU A 122 -18.00 1.45 3.51
N GLU A 123 -19.06 2.14 3.92
CA GLU A 123 -20.04 1.62 4.87
C GLU A 123 -20.70 0.35 4.32
N ARG A 124 -21.20 0.39 3.08
CA ARG A 124 -21.82 -0.77 2.41
C ARG A 124 -20.88 -1.95 2.25
N VAL A 125 -19.60 -1.73 1.97
CA VAL A 125 -18.59 -2.82 1.94
C VAL A 125 -18.42 -3.39 3.33
N GLY A 126 -18.40 -2.55 4.38
CA GLY A 126 -18.33 -2.97 5.77
C GLY A 126 -19.49 -3.87 6.20
N GLU A 127 -20.71 -3.54 5.76
CA GLU A 127 -21.91 -4.30 6.07
C GLU A 127 -22.02 -5.62 5.29
N LYS A 128 -21.57 -5.63 4.03
CA LYS A 128 -21.75 -6.75 3.11
C LYS A 128 -20.59 -7.72 3.04
N ILE A 129 -19.39 -7.28 3.38
CA ILE A 129 -18.17 -8.08 3.24
C ILE A 129 -17.46 -8.19 4.58
N SER A 130 -17.32 -9.42 5.07
CA SER A 130 -16.56 -9.72 6.27
C SER A 130 -15.47 -10.74 5.96
N VAL A 131 -14.28 -10.55 6.55
CA VAL A 131 -13.21 -11.54 6.52
C VAL A 131 -13.22 -12.24 7.88
N LYS A 132 -13.49 -13.54 7.88
CA LYS A 132 -13.42 -14.38 9.07
C LYS A 132 -12.27 -15.37 8.91
N ASN A 133 -11.32 -15.31 9.83
CA ASN A 133 -10.28 -16.33 9.92
C ASN A 133 -10.77 -17.40 10.92
N ILE A 134 -10.74 -18.64 10.50
CA ILE A 134 -11.23 -19.79 11.31
C ILE A 134 -10.32 -20.03 12.50
N GLU A 135 -9.00 -19.82 12.31
CA GLU A 135 -8.00 -19.87 13.36
C GLU A 135 -7.17 -18.57 13.34
N TYR A 136 -7.44 -17.68 14.28
CA TYR A 136 -6.67 -16.45 14.41
C TYR A 136 -5.54 -16.64 15.40
N SER A 137 -4.34 -16.86 14.90
CA SER A 137 -3.14 -16.86 15.74
C SER A 137 -2.70 -15.41 15.96
N ARG A 138 -2.79 -14.94 17.20
CA ARG A 138 -2.33 -13.59 17.55
C ARG A 138 -0.83 -13.47 17.32
N VAL A 139 -0.46 -12.50 16.51
CA VAL A 139 0.94 -12.12 16.28
C VAL A 139 1.19 -10.82 17.03
N ASP A 140 2.29 -10.74 17.74
CA ASP A 140 2.73 -9.50 18.37
C ASP A 140 3.04 -8.45 17.29
N GLU A 141 2.46 -7.25 17.45
CA GLU A 141 2.56 -6.16 16.48
C GLU A 141 4.01 -5.70 16.30
N HIS A 142 4.76 -5.60 17.39
CA HIS A 142 6.16 -5.19 17.35
C HIS A 142 7.03 -6.22 16.61
N CYS A 143 6.84 -7.51 16.92
CA CYS A 143 7.51 -8.61 16.21
C CYS A 143 7.18 -8.58 14.72
N PHE A 144 5.90 -8.39 14.36
CA PHE A 144 5.48 -8.31 12.96
C PHE A 144 6.19 -7.18 12.21
N ARG A 145 6.24 -5.98 12.82
CA ARG A 145 6.88 -4.80 12.24
C ARG A 145 8.38 -5.01 12.03
N LEU A 146 9.09 -5.56 13.01
CA LEU A 146 10.51 -5.86 12.90
C LEU A 146 10.80 -6.88 11.80
N LEU A 147 9.97 -7.92 11.67
CA LEU A 147 10.12 -8.94 10.63
C LEU A 147 9.90 -8.36 9.23
N ILE A 148 8.88 -7.50 9.05
CA ILE A 148 8.64 -6.81 7.78
C ILE A 148 9.82 -5.89 7.43
N GLN A 149 10.29 -5.09 8.38
CA GLN A 149 11.43 -4.20 8.15
C GLN A 149 12.68 -4.99 7.72
N ALA A 150 12.94 -6.10 8.39
CA ALA A 150 14.09 -6.94 8.04
C ALA A 150 13.94 -7.61 6.68
N LEU A 151 12.73 -8.06 6.33
CA LEU A 151 12.42 -8.67 5.05
C LEU A 151 12.68 -7.70 3.89
N PHE A 152 12.17 -6.47 3.99
CA PHE A 152 12.33 -5.46 2.92
C PHE A 152 13.73 -4.83 2.88
N ALA A 153 14.42 -4.80 4.00
CA ALA A 153 15.80 -4.31 4.07
C ALA A 153 16.85 -5.40 3.80
N ASP A 154 16.43 -6.63 3.50
CA ASP A 154 17.30 -7.78 3.26
C ASP A 154 18.29 -8.05 4.42
N HIS A 155 17.78 -7.93 5.64
CA HIS A 155 18.57 -8.09 6.86
C HIS A 155 18.27 -9.39 7.58
N SER A 156 19.32 -10.02 8.12
CA SER A 156 19.17 -11.19 8.97
C SER A 156 18.75 -10.84 10.38
N LEU A 157 18.04 -11.75 11.02
CA LEU A 157 17.47 -11.60 12.35
C LEU A 157 17.83 -12.79 13.26
N VAL A 158 17.73 -12.50 14.57
CA VAL A 158 17.70 -13.51 15.61
C VAL A 158 16.38 -13.38 16.35
N PHE A 159 15.74 -14.48 16.66
CA PHE A 159 14.55 -14.50 17.49
C PHE A 159 14.44 -15.79 18.30
N THR A 160 13.64 -15.75 19.34
CA THR A 160 13.28 -16.93 20.11
C THR A 160 12.06 -17.59 19.48
N TYR A 161 12.12 -18.88 19.22
CA TYR A 161 11.06 -19.65 18.56
C TYR A 161 10.63 -20.84 19.40
N HIS A 162 9.34 -20.94 19.66
CA HIS A 162 8.72 -22.12 20.28
C HIS A 162 8.34 -23.16 19.21
N SER A 163 9.05 -24.29 19.20
CA SER A 163 8.81 -25.37 18.22
C SER A 163 7.64 -26.25 18.65
N PRO A 164 6.56 -26.36 17.86
CA PRO A 164 5.41 -27.19 18.24
C PRO A 164 5.72 -28.68 18.23
N HIS A 165 6.68 -29.09 17.39
CA HIS A 165 7.01 -30.49 17.20
C HIS A 165 7.86 -31.07 18.37
N SER A 166 8.71 -30.26 18.97
CA SER A 166 9.59 -30.69 20.07
C SER A 166 9.24 -30.08 21.41
N GLY A 167 8.31 -29.13 21.47
CA GLY A 167 8.02 -28.35 22.68
C GLY A 167 9.17 -27.44 23.15
N ILE A 168 10.27 -27.38 22.41
CA ILE A 168 11.48 -26.70 22.81
C ILE A 168 11.50 -25.27 22.30
N THR A 169 11.76 -24.33 23.21
CA THR A 169 12.02 -22.94 22.87
C THR A 169 13.51 -22.74 22.65
N SER A 170 13.89 -22.12 21.54
CA SER A 170 15.31 -21.91 21.19
C SER A 170 15.51 -20.71 20.29
N GLN A 171 16.67 -20.09 20.38
CA GLN A 171 17.07 -19.03 19.47
C GLN A 171 17.28 -19.56 18.05
N ARG A 172 16.84 -18.77 17.08
CA ARG A 172 16.98 -19.00 15.65
C ARG A 172 17.63 -17.82 14.99
N HIS A 173 18.71 -18.10 14.27
CA HIS A 173 19.39 -17.16 13.41
C HIS A 173 18.86 -17.40 12.00
N ILE A 174 18.19 -16.39 11.43
CA ILE A 174 17.50 -16.53 10.15
C ILE A 174 17.77 -15.36 9.20
N HIS A 175 17.60 -15.62 7.93
CA HIS A 175 17.50 -14.59 6.91
C HIS A 175 16.11 -14.68 6.30
N PRO A 176 15.27 -13.63 6.44
CA PRO A 176 13.89 -13.65 5.97
C PRO A 176 13.85 -13.65 4.43
N LEU A 177 12.99 -14.47 3.86
CA LEU A 177 12.88 -14.61 2.40
C LEU A 177 11.49 -14.29 1.87
N HIS A 178 10.45 -14.65 2.63
CA HIS A 178 9.07 -14.46 2.19
C HIS A 178 8.11 -14.48 3.38
N LEU A 179 7.15 -13.56 3.38
CA LEU A 179 6.08 -13.51 4.37
C LEU A 179 4.77 -13.94 3.70
N MET A 180 4.02 -14.82 4.35
CA MET A 180 2.80 -15.37 3.81
C MET A 180 1.72 -15.43 4.87
N HIS A 181 0.48 -15.11 4.47
CA HIS A 181 -0.71 -15.36 5.27
C HIS A 181 -1.44 -16.59 4.72
N TYR A 182 -1.59 -17.62 5.55
CA TYR A 182 -2.22 -18.87 5.16
C TYR A 182 -3.09 -19.41 6.29
N MET A 183 -4.33 -19.78 5.98
CA MET A 183 -5.31 -20.33 6.93
C MET A 183 -5.40 -19.58 8.26
N GLY A 184 -5.46 -18.25 8.22
CA GLY A 184 -5.58 -17.43 9.43
C GLY A 184 -4.27 -17.17 10.19
N SER A 185 -3.16 -17.71 9.74
CA SER A 185 -1.85 -17.57 10.36
C SER A 185 -0.84 -16.88 9.44
N TRP A 186 0.00 -16.05 10.04
CA TRP A 186 1.16 -15.46 9.37
C TRP A 186 2.38 -16.39 9.50
N HIS A 187 3.05 -16.63 8.39
CA HIS A 187 4.20 -17.50 8.27
C HIS A 187 5.37 -16.79 7.61
N LEU A 188 6.56 -16.97 8.15
CA LEU A 188 7.81 -16.47 7.61
C LEU A 188 8.60 -17.63 7.04
N LEU A 189 8.82 -17.64 5.74
CA LEU A 189 9.80 -18.51 5.10
C LEU A 189 11.17 -17.85 5.22
N ALA A 190 12.11 -18.49 5.86
CA ALA A 190 13.42 -17.96 6.11
C ALA A 190 14.52 -19.02 5.99
N TRP A 191 15.70 -18.62 5.57
CA TRP A 191 16.90 -19.44 5.66
C TRP A 191 17.31 -19.58 7.13
N CYS A 192 17.34 -20.78 7.65
CA CYS A 192 17.71 -21.07 9.02
C CYS A 192 19.19 -21.51 9.08
N CYS A 193 20.05 -20.70 9.70
CA CYS A 193 21.49 -21.00 9.80
C CYS A 193 21.78 -22.29 10.57
N LYS A 194 21.02 -22.56 11.62
CA LYS A 194 21.18 -23.78 12.43
C LYS A 194 20.90 -25.06 11.63
N ARG A 195 19.91 -25.02 10.72
CA ARG A 195 19.51 -26.18 9.92
C ARG A 195 20.07 -26.18 8.51
N ARG A 196 20.60 -25.05 8.04
CA ARG A 196 21.12 -24.82 6.68
C ARG A 196 20.09 -25.15 5.59
N GLU A 197 18.85 -24.78 5.84
CA GLU A 197 17.72 -24.99 4.93
C GLU A 197 16.68 -23.89 5.09
N ILE A 198 15.77 -23.75 4.12
CA ILE A 198 14.60 -22.89 4.27
C ILE A 198 13.62 -23.58 5.22
N ARG A 199 13.14 -22.82 6.19
CA ARG A 199 12.14 -23.25 7.18
C ARG A 199 10.95 -22.30 7.20
N ASP A 200 9.82 -22.86 7.59
CA ASP A 200 8.62 -22.14 7.88
C ASP A 200 8.53 -21.85 9.39
N PHE A 201 8.27 -20.59 9.71
CA PHE A 201 8.10 -20.09 11.06
C PHE A 201 6.75 -19.41 11.20
N ALA A 202 5.81 -20.00 11.96
CA ALA A 202 4.58 -19.34 12.32
C ALA A 202 4.89 -18.14 13.23
N LEU A 203 4.45 -16.94 12.85
CA LEU A 203 4.79 -15.71 13.56
C LEU A 203 4.28 -15.69 15.01
N ALA A 204 3.13 -16.28 15.25
CA ALA A 204 2.56 -16.40 16.60
C ALA A 204 3.44 -17.16 17.61
N ARG A 205 4.47 -17.85 17.13
CA ARG A 205 5.43 -18.62 17.95
C ARG A 205 6.80 -17.95 18.05
N ILE A 206 6.93 -16.77 17.48
CA ILE A 206 8.14 -15.95 17.56
C ILE A 206 7.97 -15.01 18.75
N SER A 207 8.97 -14.96 19.58
CA SER A 207 9.11 -13.99 20.65
C SER A 207 10.52 -13.45 20.69
N ASP A 208 10.71 -12.31 21.37
CA ASP A 208 12.01 -11.74 21.67
C ASP A 208 12.92 -11.62 20.44
N ILE A 209 12.72 -10.55 19.69
CA ILE A 209 13.59 -10.18 18.56
C ILE A 209 14.57 -9.13 19.06
N PRO A 210 15.81 -9.50 19.40
CA PRO A 210 16.80 -8.52 19.85
C PRO A 210 17.16 -7.54 18.72
N PRO A 211 17.45 -6.28 19.05
CA PRO A 211 17.74 -5.25 18.06
C PRO A 211 19.07 -5.45 17.31
N ALA A 212 19.82 -6.49 17.65
CA ALA A 212 21.12 -6.75 17.05
C ALA A 212 21.02 -7.26 15.61
N ARG A 213 21.56 -6.51 14.70
CA ARG A 213 21.76 -6.92 13.31
C ARG A 213 22.98 -7.81 13.22
N GLN A 214 22.80 -9.10 13.02
CA GLN A 214 23.89 -10.01 12.75
C GLN A 214 24.01 -10.24 11.25
N ARG A 215 25.23 -10.13 10.72
CA ARG A 215 25.50 -10.62 9.36
C ARG A 215 25.58 -12.13 9.43
N LEU A 216 24.75 -12.78 8.64
CA LEU A 216 24.76 -14.23 8.47
C LEU A 216 25.46 -14.58 7.16
N GLU A 217 26.24 -15.65 7.17
CA GLU A 217 26.75 -16.24 5.94
C GLU A 217 25.61 -16.97 5.23
N LEU A 218 25.18 -16.42 4.12
CA LEU A 218 24.18 -17.03 3.26
C LEU A 218 24.87 -17.92 2.21
N PRO A 219 24.23 -19.02 1.78
CA PRO A 219 24.72 -19.79 0.66
C PRO A 219 24.72 -18.94 -0.62
N ARG A 220 25.70 -19.13 -1.50
CA ARG A 220 25.82 -18.40 -2.76
C ARG A 220 24.55 -18.48 -3.62
N ARG A 221 23.74 -19.53 -3.44
CA ARG A 221 22.48 -19.71 -4.13
C ARG A 221 21.45 -20.24 -3.14
N LEU A 222 20.41 -19.44 -2.89
CA LEU A 222 19.26 -19.86 -2.10
C LEU A 222 18.35 -20.78 -2.95
N PRO A 223 17.69 -21.79 -2.35
CA PRO A 223 16.69 -22.62 -3.03
C PRO A 223 15.53 -21.77 -3.54
N SER A 224 14.83 -22.26 -4.58
CA SER A 224 13.67 -21.60 -5.15
C SER A 224 12.51 -21.55 -4.14
N LEU A 225 12.08 -20.34 -3.77
CA LEU A 225 10.91 -20.13 -2.90
C LEU A 225 9.61 -20.68 -3.50
N LYS A 226 9.45 -20.59 -4.83
CA LYS A 226 8.28 -21.11 -5.54
C LYS A 226 8.14 -22.62 -5.37
N GLU A 227 9.25 -23.32 -5.43
CA GLU A 227 9.27 -24.78 -5.27
C GLU A 227 9.02 -25.19 -3.82
N TYR A 228 9.60 -24.44 -2.88
CA TYR A 228 9.42 -24.66 -1.46
C TYR A 228 7.97 -24.41 -1.01
N SER A 229 7.34 -23.31 -1.41
CA SER A 229 5.96 -22.98 -1.05
C SER A 229 4.95 -23.98 -1.63
N ARG A 230 5.19 -24.49 -2.85
CA ARG A 230 4.34 -25.55 -3.44
C ARG A 230 4.36 -26.83 -2.62
N ARG A 231 5.51 -27.23 -2.10
CA ARG A 231 5.64 -28.46 -1.29
C ARG A 231 4.94 -28.35 0.06
N LEU A 232 5.03 -27.18 0.71
CA LEU A 232 4.52 -27.02 2.07
C LEU A 232 3.02 -26.80 2.14
N PHE A 233 2.47 -26.03 1.21
CA PHE A 233 1.10 -25.53 1.34
C PHE A 233 0.11 -26.22 0.40
N GLY A 234 0.53 -27.25 -0.33
CA GLY A 234 -0.38 -28.09 -1.11
C GLY A 234 -1.26 -27.30 -2.08
N ILE A 235 -0.81 -26.13 -2.57
CA ILE A 235 -1.50 -25.39 -3.60
C ILE A 235 -1.40 -26.19 -4.88
N MET A 236 -2.27 -27.18 -4.98
CA MET A 236 -2.59 -27.87 -6.23
C MET A 236 -3.23 -26.81 -7.13
N GLN A 237 -2.47 -26.17 -7.97
CA GLN A 237 -3.04 -25.71 -9.22
C GLN A 237 -3.56 -26.95 -9.92
N GLY A 238 -4.89 -27.08 -10.01
CA GLY A 238 -5.51 -28.12 -10.77
C GLY A 238 -4.97 -28.10 -12.19
N GLY A 239 -4.03 -28.97 -12.47
CA GLY A 239 -3.66 -29.39 -13.80
C GLY A 239 -4.80 -30.27 -14.29
N GLY A 240 -5.88 -29.68 -14.74
CA GLY A 240 -6.89 -30.36 -15.53
C GLY A 240 -6.31 -30.64 -16.90
N THR A 241 -5.71 -31.80 -17.04
CA THR A 241 -5.63 -32.48 -18.34
C THR A 241 -7.01 -33.04 -18.63
N HIS A 242 -7.71 -32.45 -19.57
CA HIS A 242 -8.57 -33.13 -20.56
C HIS A 242 -8.74 -32.26 -21.77
#